data_1e46681a81329084ae49dab1ebf1b825
#
_entry.id   1e46681a81329084ae49dab1ebf1b825
#
_cell.length_a   1.000
_cell.length_b   1.000
_cell.length_c   1.000
_cell.angle_alpha   90.00
_cell.angle_beta   90.00
_cell.angle_gamma   90.00
#
_symmetry.space_group_name_H-M   'P 1'
#
loop_
_entity.id
_entity.type
_entity.pdbx_description
1 polymer ?
#
loop_
_entity_poly.entity_id
_entity_poly.type
_entity_poly.pdbx_seq_one_letter_code
_entity_poly.pdbx_strand_id
1 'polypeptide(L)'
;MRVYKRRALKGLAPVGVFIDVNRPYTEFTSRYSDMLKDIETKRVLLFGAGDSLRIWLERFSQDLDIVCVFDNSREKWGNTIYGLPIRPPEELYNLIDNNSRLIITSIYHKEIGKQLDIMNIRDYYVFIDGWNYRKES
;
A
#
# COMPACT_ATOMS: atom_id res chain seq x y z
N MET A 1 -5.49 -2.02 20.79
CA MET A 1 -5.06 -1.14 19.71
C MET A 1 -3.63 -1.41 19.34
N ARG A 2 -3.32 -1.37 18.09
CA ARG A 2 -1.98 -1.69 17.60
C ARG A 2 -1.03 -0.53 17.79
N VAL A 3 0.26 -0.87 18.01
CA VAL A 3 1.27 0.12 18.37
C VAL A 3 1.42 1.20 17.30
N TYR A 4 1.44 0.83 16.05
CA TYR A 4 1.60 1.80 14.96
C TYR A 4 0.41 2.75 14.86
N LYS A 5 -0.79 2.28 15.13
CA LYS A 5 -1.99 3.13 15.17
C LYS A 5 -1.87 4.21 16.23
N ARG A 6 -1.42 3.82 17.41
CA ARG A 6 -1.24 4.78 18.49
C ARG A 6 -0.21 5.82 18.15
N ARG A 7 0.89 5.42 17.51
CA ARG A 7 1.89 6.39 17.08
C ARG A 7 1.33 7.34 16.03
N ALA A 8 0.57 6.83 15.09
CA ALA A 8 -0.04 7.66 14.06
C ALA A 8 -1.03 8.64 14.66
N LEU A 9 -1.77 8.24 15.69
CA LEU A 9 -2.80 9.06 16.30
C LEU A 9 -2.30 10.00 17.37
N LYS A 10 -1.08 9.81 17.87
CA LYS A 10 -0.53 10.61 18.95
C LYS A 10 0.24 11.85 18.47
N GLY A 11 -0.21 12.45 17.42
CA GLY A 11 0.34 13.74 17.01
C GLY A 11 1.59 13.66 16.16
N LEU A 12 2.07 12.48 15.88
CA LEU A 12 3.04 12.33 14.81
C LEU A 12 2.22 12.40 13.53
N ALA A 13 2.33 13.54 12.85
CA ALA A 13 1.69 13.65 11.55
C ALA A 13 2.08 12.44 10.73
N PRO A 14 1.14 11.75 10.07
CA PRO A 14 1.52 10.68 9.18
C PRO A 14 2.50 11.27 8.18
N VAL A 15 3.66 10.65 8.08
CA VAL A 15 4.70 11.12 7.17
C VAL A 15 4.33 10.77 5.74
N GLY A 16 3.24 10.04 5.57
CA GLY A 16 2.65 9.76 4.27
C GLY A 16 1.17 9.98 4.30
N VAL A 17 0.56 9.97 3.15
CA VAL A 17 -0.88 10.05 3.01
C VAL A 17 -1.39 8.81 2.29
N PHE A 18 -2.61 8.40 2.62
CA PHE A 18 -3.26 7.28 1.97
C PHE A 18 -4.37 7.80 1.07
N ILE A 19 -4.44 7.23 -0.11
CA ILE A 19 -5.47 7.60 -1.07
C ILE A 19 -6.32 6.35 -1.32
N ASP A 20 -7.58 6.47 -0.99
CA ASP A 20 -8.58 5.50 -1.39
C ASP A 20 -9.09 5.96 -2.75
N VAL A 21 -8.91 5.15 -3.78
CA VAL A 21 -9.27 5.54 -5.15
C VAL A 21 -10.76 5.84 -5.32
N ASN A 22 -11.57 5.41 -4.38
CA ASN A 22 -13.01 5.65 -4.41
C ASN A 22 -13.43 6.90 -3.66
N ARG A 23 -12.45 7.70 -3.16
CA ARG A 23 -12.73 8.88 -2.34
C ARG A 23 -11.77 10.01 -2.66
N PRO A 24 -12.17 11.27 -2.38
CA PRO A 24 -11.31 12.41 -2.70
C PRO A 24 -10.14 12.57 -1.74
N TYR A 25 -9.11 13.23 -2.22
CA TYR A 25 -7.89 13.53 -1.47
C TYR A 25 -8.13 14.34 -0.20
N THR A 26 -9.17 15.14 -0.19
CA THR A 26 -9.41 16.11 0.88
C THR A 26 -9.73 15.47 2.25
N GLU A 27 -9.85 14.17 2.32
CA GLU A 27 -10.24 13.48 3.55
C GLU A 27 -9.18 12.55 4.09
N PHE A 28 -7.91 12.83 3.82
CA PHE A 28 -6.82 11.94 4.20
C PHE A 28 -6.83 11.54 5.68
N THR A 29 -7.00 12.51 6.56
CA THR A 29 -6.86 12.27 8.00
C THR A 29 -7.89 11.30 8.53
N SER A 30 -9.15 11.47 8.16
CA SER A 30 -10.19 10.57 8.61
C SER A 30 -10.08 9.20 7.96
N ARG A 31 -9.73 9.16 6.68
CA ARG A 31 -9.63 7.89 5.95
C ARG A 31 -8.38 7.08 6.30
N TYR A 32 -7.35 7.75 6.81
CA TYR A 32 -6.17 7.07 7.31
C TYR A 32 -6.56 6.07 8.40
N SER A 33 -7.32 6.51 9.39
CA SER A 33 -7.78 5.65 10.47
C SER A 33 -8.70 4.54 9.95
N ASP A 34 -9.59 4.88 9.03
CA ASP A 34 -10.51 3.92 8.43
C ASP A 34 -9.75 2.86 7.62
N MET A 35 -8.75 3.29 6.87
CA MET A 35 -7.90 2.38 6.10
C MET A 35 -7.17 1.40 7.03
N LEU A 36 -6.60 1.89 8.13
CA LEU A 36 -5.92 1.03 9.09
C LEU A 36 -6.86 -0.01 9.69
N LYS A 37 -8.08 0.38 10.00
CA LYS A 37 -9.09 -0.55 10.51
C LYS A 37 -9.45 -1.61 9.48
N ASP A 38 -9.54 -1.21 8.23
CA ASP A 38 -9.87 -2.13 7.15
C ASP A 38 -8.77 -3.17 6.95
N ILE A 39 -7.53 -2.73 6.83
CA ILE A 39 -6.43 -3.64 6.51
C ILE A 39 -6.01 -4.54 7.66
N GLU A 40 -6.28 -4.16 8.92
CA GLU A 40 -5.84 -4.96 10.06
C GLU A 40 -6.58 -6.30 10.20
N THR A 41 -7.71 -6.45 9.52
CA THR A 41 -8.49 -7.69 9.51
C THR A 41 -8.38 -8.44 8.19
N LYS A 42 -7.53 -7.98 7.28
CA LYS A 42 -7.43 -8.52 5.92
C LYS A 42 -6.00 -8.96 5.62
N ARG A 43 -5.87 -9.75 4.56
CA ARG A 43 -4.56 -10.02 3.99
C ARG A 43 -4.14 -8.81 3.18
N VAL A 44 -2.92 -8.35 3.39
CA VAL A 44 -2.40 -7.15 2.75
C VAL A 44 -1.49 -7.54 1.60
N LEU A 45 -1.79 -7.01 0.43
CA LEU A 45 -1.01 -7.17 -0.78
C LEU A 45 -0.41 -5.80 -1.11
N LEU A 46 0.87 -5.77 -1.45
CA LEU A 46 1.57 -4.52 -1.74
C LEU A 46 2.01 -4.50 -3.20
N PHE A 47 2.03 -3.34 -3.82
CA PHE A 47 2.49 -3.20 -5.19
C PHE A 47 3.55 -2.10 -5.24
N GLY A 48 4.80 -2.49 -5.44
CA GLY A 48 5.95 -1.61 -5.50
C GLY A 48 7.02 -1.99 -4.49
N ALA A 49 8.13 -2.53 -4.97
CA ALA A 49 9.23 -3.04 -4.15
C ALA A 49 10.42 -2.06 -4.14
N GLY A 50 10.15 -0.81 -3.78
CA GLY A 50 11.16 0.23 -3.73
C GLY A 50 11.18 0.97 -2.40
N ASP A 51 11.60 2.24 -2.42
CA ASP A 51 11.75 3.03 -1.20
C ASP A 51 10.43 3.30 -0.49
N SER A 52 9.36 3.51 -1.24
CA SER A 52 8.05 3.73 -0.62
C SER A 52 7.59 2.52 0.17
N LEU A 53 7.92 1.32 -0.30
CA LEU A 53 7.64 0.09 0.43
C LEU A 53 8.38 0.07 1.76
N ARG A 54 9.66 0.40 1.75
CA ARG A 54 10.45 0.43 2.97
C ARG A 54 9.84 1.37 4.00
N ILE A 55 9.48 2.57 3.56
CA ILE A 55 8.88 3.59 4.45
C ILE A 55 7.55 3.08 5.02
N TRP A 56 6.72 2.48 4.17
CA TRP A 56 5.42 1.96 4.60
C TRP A 56 5.59 0.84 5.63
N LEU A 57 6.51 -0.09 5.37
CA LEU A 57 6.76 -1.22 6.27
C LEU A 57 7.28 -0.76 7.63
N GLU A 58 8.17 0.22 7.65
CA GLU A 58 8.70 0.76 8.91
C GLU A 58 7.60 1.32 9.79
N ARG A 59 6.55 1.85 9.18
CA ARG A 59 5.48 2.51 9.94
C ARG A 59 4.30 1.62 10.25
N PHE A 60 3.98 0.68 9.38
CA PHE A 60 2.67 0.01 9.44
C PHE A 60 2.73 -1.52 9.44
N SER A 61 3.91 -2.13 9.40
CA SER A 61 3.99 -3.58 9.23
C SER A 61 3.63 -4.39 10.48
N GLN A 62 3.61 -3.76 11.65
CA GLN A 62 3.32 -4.49 12.89
C GLN A 62 1.88 -4.97 12.92
N ASP A 63 1.73 -6.25 13.27
CA ASP A 63 0.41 -6.86 13.45
C ASP A 63 -0.46 -6.93 12.19
N LEU A 64 0.14 -6.77 11.03
CA LEU A 64 -0.57 -6.93 9.76
C LEU A 64 -0.17 -8.25 9.10
N ASP A 65 -1.13 -8.84 8.39
CA ASP A 65 -0.90 -10.03 7.59
C ASP A 65 -0.48 -9.61 6.19
N ILE A 66 0.81 -9.39 6.00
CA ILE A 66 1.35 -8.97 4.71
C ILE A 66 1.78 -10.21 3.94
N VAL A 67 1.18 -10.43 2.78
CA VAL A 67 1.35 -11.67 2.02
C VAL A 67 2.54 -11.60 1.07
N CYS A 68 2.61 -10.55 0.26
CA CYS A 68 3.64 -10.43 -0.76
C CYS A 68 3.69 -9.03 -1.33
N VAL A 69 4.67 -8.81 -2.19
CA VAL A 69 4.85 -7.56 -2.93
C VAL A 69 4.83 -7.86 -4.41
N PHE A 70 4.02 -7.14 -5.16
CA PHE A 70 4.03 -7.20 -6.63
C PHE A 70 4.95 -6.11 -7.16
N ASP A 71 5.63 -6.38 -8.25
CA ASP A 71 6.51 -5.39 -8.89
C ASP A 71 6.60 -5.68 -10.39
N ASN A 72 6.76 -4.63 -11.18
CA ASN A 72 6.88 -4.75 -12.63
C ASN A 72 8.29 -5.13 -13.09
N SER A 73 9.28 -5.05 -12.20
CA SER A 73 10.65 -5.39 -12.53
C SER A 73 10.85 -6.89 -12.54
N ARG A 74 11.02 -7.46 -13.71
CA ARG A 74 11.18 -8.91 -13.89
C ARG A 74 12.33 -9.48 -13.11
N GLU A 75 13.43 -8.75 -13.01
CA GLU A 75 14.63 -9.21 -12.29
C GLU A 75 14.40 -9.36 -10.79
N LYS A 76 13.34 -8.75 -10.27
CA LYS A 76 13.00 -8.88 -8.85
C LYS A 76 12.13 -10.10 -8.54
N TRP A 77 11.45 -10.64 -9.55
CA TRP A 77 10.51 -11.75 -9.33
C TRP A 77 11.23 -13.00 -8.82
N GLY A 78 10.59 -13.66 -7.86
CA GLY A 78 11.17 -14.85 -7.23
C GLY A 78 12.15 -14.55 -6.12
N ASN A 79 12.55 -13.30 -5.96
CA ASN A 79 13.37 -12.86 -4.84
C ASN A 79 12.48 -12.46 -3.66
N THR A 80 13.11 -12.09 -2.56
CA THR A 80 12.41 -11.55 -1.41
C THR A 80 12.92 -10.15 -1.12
N ILE A 81 12.06 -9.35 -0.49
CA ILE A 81 12.44 -8.05 0.04
C ILE A 81 11.82 -7.92 1.43
N TYR A 82 12.65 -7.64 2.42
CA TYR A 82 12.22 -7.56 3.83
C TYR A 82 11.44 -8.81 4.26
N GLY A 83 11.84 -9.98 3.76
CA GLY A 83 11.19 -11.25 4.08
C GLY A 83 9.92 -11.53 3.28
N LEU A 84 9.51 -10.63 2.39
CA LEU A 84 8.30 -10.79 1.60
C LEU A 84 8.66 -11.27 0.18
N PRO A 85 7.93 -12.26 -0.36
CA PRO A 85 8.19 -12.68 -1.74
C PRO A 85 7.74 -11.60 -2.73
N ILE A 86 8.53 -11.44 -3.80
CA ILE A 86 8.21 -10.53 -4.89
C ILE A 86 7.61 -11.33 -6.03
N ARG A 87 6.44 -10.93 -6.50
CA ARG A 87 5.66 -11.68 -7.48
C ARG A 87 5.34 -10.83 -8.70
N PRO A 88 5.14 -11.48 -9.87
CA PRO A 88 4.67 -10.75 -11.05
C PRO A 88 3.23 -10.26 -10.87
N PRO A 89 2.90 -9.11 -11.48
CA PRO A 89 1.57 -8.51 -11.31
C PRO A 89 0.40 -9.41 -11.69
N GLU A 90 0.57 -10.30 -12.68
CA GLU A 90 -0.50 -11.20 -13.12
C GLU A 90 -0.99 -12.12 -12.00
N GLU A 91 -0.18 -12.37 -11.00
CA GLU A 91 -0.58 -13.22 -9.88
C GLU A 91 -1.59 -12.54 -8.95
N LEU A 92 -1.81 -11.23 -9.14
CA LEU A 92 -2.88 -10.53 -8.41
C LEU A 92 -4.24 -11.19 -8.61
N TYR A 93 -4.51 -11.68 -9.81
CA TYR A 93 -5.80 -12.33 -10.08
C TYR A 93 -6.08 -13.54 -9.19
N ASN A 94 -5.03 -14.19 -8.72
CA ASN A 94 -5.17 -15.37 -7.87
C ASN A 94 -5.27 -15.03 -6.37
N LEU A 95 -4.88 -13.82 -6.00
CA LEU A 95 -4.74 -13.44 -4.60
C LEU A 95 -5.75 -12.41 -4.15
N ILE A 96 -6.27 -11.61 -5.06
CA ILE A 96 -7.20 -10.54 -4.71
C ILE A 96 -8.61 -11.10 -4.52
N ASP A 97 -9.20 -10.78 -3.38
CA ASP A 97 -10.57 -11.20 -3.04
C ASP A 97 -11.14 -10.27 -1.97
N ASN A 98 -12.32 -10.63 -1.43
CA ASN A 98 -12.97 -9.81 -0.42
C ASN A 98 -12.22 -9.75 0.91
N ASN A 99 -11.30 -10.68 1.15
CA ASN A 99 -10.51 -10.75 2.38
C ASN A 99 -9.08 -10.23 2.18
N SER A 100 -8.80 -9.61 1.06
CA SER A 100 -7.51 -9.00 0.79
C SER A 100 -7.67 -7.51 0.47
N ARG A 101 -6.61 -6.76 0.73
CA ARG A 101 -6.55 -5.34 0.38
C ARG A 101 -5.23 -5.06 -0.31
N LEU A 102 -5.29 -4.33 -1.40
CA LEU A 102 -4.12 -3.96 -2.18
C LEU A 102 -3.73 -2.53 -1.86
N ILE A 103 -2.44 -2.31 -1.62
CA ILE A 103 -1.89 -0.98 -1.38
C ILE A 103 -0.74 -0.76 -2.35
N ILE A 104 -0.81 0.33 -3.11
CA ILE A 104 0.30 0.72 -3.96
C ILE A 104 1.34 1.44 -3.08
N THR A 105 2.56 0.93 -3.09
CA THR A 105 3.70 1.46 -2.34
C THR A 105 4.79 1.88 -3.31
N SER A 106 4.48 2.84 -4.17
CA SER A 106 5.40 3.28 -5.22
C SER A 106 5.13 4.73 -5.59
N ILE A 107 6.19 5.47 -5.91
CA ILE A 107 6.05 6.81 -6.47
C ILE A 107 5.44 6.77 -7.88
N TYR A 108 5.47 5.61 -8.54
CA TYR A 108 4.86 5.42 -9.86
C TYR A 108 3.40 4.99 -9.75
N HIS A 109 2.70 5.44 -8.71
CA HIS A 109 1.34 5.00 -8.42
C HIS A 109 0.34 5.34 -9.53
N LYS A 110 0.59 6.39 -10.29
CA LYS A 110 -0.31 6.76 -11.40
C LYS A 110 -0.24 5.75 -12.53
N GLU A 111 0.96 5.34 -12.91
CA GLU A 111 1.18 4.33 -13.95
C GLU A 111 0.67 2.97 -13.50
N ILE A 112 0.93 2.62 -12.25
CA ILE A 112 0.42 1.36 -11.67
C ILE A 112 -1.11 1.39 -11.62
N GLY A 113 -1.69 2.53 -11.26
CA GLY A 113 -3.15 2.68 -11.26
C GLY A 113 -3.76 2.43 -12.63
N LYS A 114 -3.14 2.96 -13.68
CA LYS A 114 -3.59 2.70 -15.05
C LYS A 114 -3.47 1.22 -15.41
N GLN A 115 -2.39 0.58 -15.00
CA GLN A 115 -2.17 -0.84 -15.20
C GLN A 115 -3.26 -1.66 -14.51
N LEU A 116 -3.56 -1.34 -13.27
CA LEU A 116 -4.61 -2.01 -12.50
C LEU A 116 -5.98 -1.81 -13.12
N ASP A 117 -6.25 -0.63 -13.66
CA ASP A 117 -7.49 -0.36 -14.35
C ASP A 117 -7.66 -1.26 -15.58
N ILE A 118 -6.59 -1.43 -16.36
CA ILE A 118 -6.59 -2.36 -17.50
C ILE A 118 -6.82 -3.80 -17.03
N MET A 119 -6.31 -4.17 -15.88
CA MET A 119 -6.53 -5.47 -15.27
C MET A 119 -7.91 -5.62 -14.64
N ASN A 120 -8.71 -4.58 -14.67
CA ASN A 120 -10.04 -4.52 -14.06
C ASN A 120 -9.98 -4.65 -12.53
N ILE A 121 -8.91 -4.18 -11.93
CA ILE A 121 -8.74 -4.10 -10.48
C ILE A 121 -8.85 -2.64 -10.09
N ARG A 122 -9.94 -2.27 -9.41
CA ARG A 122 -10.27 -0.87 -9.15
C ARG A 122 -10.41 -0.52 -7.68
N ASP A 123 -10.19 -1.48 -6.81
CA ASP A 123 -10.35 -1.27 -5.38
C ASP A 123 -8.98 -1.46 -4.70
N TYR A 124 -8.33 -0.36 -4.41
CA TYR A 124 -7.01 -0.37 -3.78
C TYR A 124 -6.75 0.96 -3.07
N TYR A 125 -5.78 0.93 -2.17
CA TYR A 125 -5.26 2.14 -1.53
C TYR A 125 -3.93 2.54 -2.18
N VAL A 126 -3.56 3.80 -2.02
CA VAL A 126 -2.25 4.30 -2.45
C VAL A 126 -1.57 4.93 -1.25
N PHE A 127 -0.35 4.51 -0.98
CA PHE A 127 0.49 5.18 0.00
C PHE A 127 1.42 6.14 -0.72
N ILE A 128 1.37 7.40 -0.32
CA ILE A 128 2.29 8.43 -0.81
C ILE A 128 3.06 8.95 0.38
N ASP A 129 4.37 8.72 0.38
CA ASP A 129 5.25 9.32 1.38
C ASP A 129 5.12 10.86 1.30
N GLY A 130 5.11 11.51 2.46
CA GLY A 130 4.89 12.96 2.52
C GLY A 130 5.84 13.77 1.65
N TRP A 131 7.10 13.34 1.56
CA TRP A 131 8.08 14.00 0.72
C TRP A 131 7.73 13.86 -0.77
N ASN A 132 7.39 12.65 -1.18
CA ASN A 132 6.99 12.37 -2.55
C ASN A 132 5.68 13.05 -2.92
N TYR A 133 4.76 13.15 -1.97
CA TYR A 133 3.51 13.87 -2.16
C TYR A 133 3.75 15.34 -2.51
N ARG A 134 4.66 15.98 -1.78
CA ARG A 134 5.01 17.38 -2.04
C ARG A 134 5.65 17.56 -3.42
N LYS A 135 6.47 16.61 -3.83
CA LYS A 135 7.12 16.64 -5.13
C LYS A 135 6.11 16.54 -6.27
N GLU A 136 5.06 15.77 -6.09
CA GLU A 136 4.05 15.56 -7.11
C GLU A 136 3.04 16.70 -7.20
N SER A 137 2.86 17.43 -6.14
CA SER A 137 1.93 18.54 -6.14
C SER A 137 2.56 19.80 -6.68
#